data_a78b46f0db00397ae5c16e3da95e0fbe
#
_entry.id   a78b46f0db00397ae5c16e3da95e0fbe
#
_cell.length_a   1.000
_cell.length_b   1.000
_cell.length_c   1.000
_cell.angle_alpha   90.00
_cell.angle_beta   90.00
_cell.angle_gamma   90.00
#
_symmetry.space_group_name_H-M   'P 1'
#
loop_
_entity.id
_entity.type
_entity.pdbx_description
1 polymer ?
#
loop_
_entity_poly.entity_id
_entity_poly.type
_entity_poly.pdbx_seq_one_letter_code
_entity_poly.pdbx_strand_id
1 'polypeptide(L)'
;LSLWVAYPLNRGLIGSGSRHFSGTSYWENTIDPKVPVEYQAITERPFSGFQRGHQIPSADRLSSDANFATLYGTNMTPQEGRLNAYAWATLEGMVRKWASQFDTLYVVTGADIEGSTETTGDNAGKRVTIPVGYFKALLGYKKSKTIADTKDNDGFAAIAFYFEHREYEDSGTAVMKQAMSVDALEKKLGYDFFPNLEQATSASTAAAVEASVSSWWK
;
A
#
# COMPACT_ATOMS: atom_id res chain seq x y z
N LEU A 1 3.36 14.04 5.85
CA LEU A 1 2.83 12.69 5.72
C LEU A 1 2.11 12.55 4.39
N SER A 2 2.47 11.56 3.57
CA SER A 2 1.68 11.19 2.40
C SER A 2 0.42 10.48 2.86
N LEU A 3 -0.74 10.91 2.38
CA LEU A 3 -2.03 10.27 2.70
C LEU A 3 -2.18 8.95 1.95
N TRP A 4 -1.77 8.93 0.67
CA TRP A 4 -1.76 7.73 -0.16
C TRP A 4 -0.75 7.83 -1.29
N VAL A 5 -0.43 6.70 -1.88
CA VAL A 5 0.32 6.57 -3.12
C VAL A 5 -0.37 5.54 -4.02
N ALA A 6 -0.34 5.78 -5.34
CA ALA A 6 -0.84 4.84 -6.34
C ALA A 6 0.30 4.42 -7.27
N TYR A 7 0.40 3.11 -7.55
CA TYR A 7 1.46 2.60 -8.41
C TYR A 7 1.07 1.28 -9.09
N PRO A 8 1.57 1.03 -10.31
CA PRO A 8 1.45 -0.28 -10.95
C PRO A 8 2.47 -1.27 -10.36
N LEU A 9 2.09 -2.53 -10.31
CA LEU A 9 2.93 -3.63 -9.88
C LEU A 9 2.78 -4.83 -10.81
N ASN A 10 3.89 -5.41 -11.21
CA ASN A 10 4.00 -6.69 -11.91
C ASN A 10 5.40 -7.24 -11.73
N ARG A 11 5.65 -8.44 -12.23
CA ARG A 11 6.96 -9.10 -12.07
C ARG A 11 8.14 -8.25 -12.57
N GLY A 12 7.98 -7.54 -13.68
CA GLY A 12 9.03 -6.67 -14.24
C GLY A 12 9.31 -5.46 -13.36
N LEU A 13 8.28 -4.84 -12.79
CA LEU A 13 8.39 -3.67 -11.92
C LEU A 13 8.92 -4.01 -10.52
N ILE A 14 8.64 -5.22 -10.01
CA ILE A 14 9.27 -5.72 -8.78
C ILE A 14 10.79 -5.78 -8.98
N GLY A 15 11.24 -6.31 -10.12
CA GLY A 15 12.65 -6.47 -10.43
C GLY A 15 13.29 -7.67 -9.73
N SER A 16 14.62 -7.79 -9.85
CA SER A 16 15.40 -8.94 -9.34
C SER A 16 16.58 -8.53 -8.46
N GLY A 17 16.70 -7.26 -8.10
CA GLY A 17 17.78 -6.76 -7.24
C GLY A 17 17.59 -7.11 -5.77
N SER A 18 18.43 -6.54 -4.92
CA SER A 18 18.38 -6.67 -3.47
C SER A 18 17.77 -5.41 -2.83
N ARG A 19 17.19 -5.58 -1.64
CA ARG A 19 16.75 -4.45 -0.80
C ARG A 19 17.97 -3.73 -0.21
N HIS A 20 17.95 -2.40 -0.20
CA HIS A 20 19.02 -1.57 0.37
C HIS A 20 18.87 -1.33 1.87
N PHE A 21 18.68 -2.40 2.67
CA PHE A 21 18.42 -2.24 4.13
C PHE A 21 19.54 -2.64 5.07
N SER A 22 20.62 -3.17 4.57
CA SER A 22 21.65 -3.75 5.41
C SER A 22 22.65 -2.72 5.93
N GLY A 23 22.20 -1.70 6.66
CA GLY A 23 23.09 -0.77 7.32
C GLY A 23 22.43 0.55 7.69
N THR A 24 22.97 1.21 8.71
CA THR A 24 22.49 2.52 9.17
C THR A 24 22.72 3.62 8.13
N SER A 25 23.75 3.51 7.30
CA SER A 25 24.12 4.49 6.28
C SER A 25 23.08 4.74 5.19
N TYR A 26 22.21 3.76 4.90
CA TYR A 26 21.14 3.93 3.91
C TYR A 26 20.02 4.85 4.40
N TRP A 27 19.88 5.02 5.71
CA TRP A 27 18.87 5.88 6.30
C TRP A 27 19.36 7.31 6.53
N GLU A 28 20.65 7.61 6.33
CA GLU A 28 21.24 8.93 6.58
C GLU A 28 20.89 9.98 5.52
N ASN A 29 20.35 9.59 4.37
CA ASN A 29 20.00 10.50 3.28
C ASN A 29 18.61 10.18 2.70
N THR A 30 17.61 10.07 3.57
CA THR A 30 16.24 9.71 3.19
C THR A 30 15.34 10.92 2.89
N ILE A 31 15.95 12.07 2.63
CA ILE A 31 15.22 13.27 2.21
C ILE A 31 14.86 13.15 0.74
N ASP A 32 13.55 13.25 0.45
CA ASP A 32 13.08 13.34 -0.92
C ASP A 32 13.52 14.66 -1.55
N PRO A 33 14.36 14.66 -2.59
CA PRO A 33 14.87 15.89 -3.19
C PRO A 33 13.80 16.70 -3.94
N LYS A 34 12.61 16.13 -4.17
CA LYS A 34 11.50 16.78 -4.86
C LYS A 34 10.52 17.48 -3.93
N VAL A 35 10.65 17.28 -2.62
CA VAL A 35 9.77 17.86 -1.61
C VAL A 35 10.61 18.69 -0.65
N PRO A 36 10.26 19.97 -0.41
CA PRO A 36 10.98 20.79 0.56
C PRO A 36 11.07 20.11 1.94
N VAL A 37 12.21 20.22 2.59
CA VAL A 37 12.52 19.49 3.83
C VAL A 37 11.54 19.79 4.98
N GLU A 38 10.97 20.99 4.99
CA GLU A 38 9.96 21.39 5.97
C GLU A 38 8.63 20.62 5.85
N TYR A 39 8.32 20.06 4.67
CA TYR A 39 7.07 19.33 4.40
C TYR A 39 7.22 17.82 4.45
N GLN A 40 8.40 17.30 4.73
CA GLN A 40 8.61 15.86 4.86
C GLN A 40 9.13 15.47 6.25
N ALA A 41 8.84 14.23 6.67
CA ALA A 41 9.38 13.69 7.90
C ALA A 41 10.86 13.31 7.74
N ILE A 42 11.66 13.51 8.78
CA ILE A 42 13.04 13.03 8.86
C ILE A 42 13.03 11.67 9.54
N THR A 43 13.42 10.63 8.81
CA THR A 43 13.22 9.22 9.17
C THR A 43 14.51 8.40 9.17
N GLU A 44 15.65 9.02 9.44
CA GLU A 44 16.94 8.32 9.61
C GLU A 44 16.85 7.22 10.68
N ARG A 45 16.05 7.45 11.70
CA ARG A 45 15.65 6.49 12.73
C ARG A 45 14.13 6.31 12.74
N PRO A 46 13.60 5.26 13.35
CA PRO A 46 12.16 5.12 13.57
C PRO A 46 11.53 6.34 14.24
N PHE A 47 10.26 6.56 14.04
CA PHE A 47 9.48 7.55 14.79
C PHE A 47 9.46 7.23 16.28
N SER A 48 9.23 8.23 17.13
CA SER A 48 9.11 8.00 18.56
C SER A 48 7.93 7.08 18.89
N GLY A 49 8.22 5.85 19.35
CA GLY A 49 7.21 4.83 19.68
C GLY A 49 6.63 4.06 18.49
N PHE A 50 7.05 4.33 17.24
CA PHE A 50 6.52 3.67 16.04
C PHE A 50 7.63 3.25 15.09
N GLN A 51 7.36 2.24 14.28
CA GLN A 51 8.23 1.86 13.16
C GLN A 51 8.01 2.78 11.94
N ARG A 52 8.95 2.70 10.99
CA ARG A 52 8.84 3.33 9.66
C ARG A 52 7.95 2.47 8.78
N GLY A 53 6.66 2.78 8.73
CA GLY A 53 5.71 2.12 7.83
C GLY A 53 5.88 2.64 6.41
N HIS A 54 6.21 1.75 5.46
CA HIS A 54 6.31 2.11 4.05
C HIS A 54 4.92 2.26 3.42
N GLN A 55 4.74 3.28 2.59
CA GLN A 55 3.62 3.35 1.65
C GLN A 55 3.89 2.39 0.48
N ILE A 56 4.88 2.66 -0.38
CA ILE A 56 5.38 1.70 -1.37
C ILE A 56 6.41 0.81 -0.67
N PRO A 57 6.17 -0.50 -0.56
CA PRO A 57 7.13 -1.42 0.05
C PRO A 57 8.44 -1.45 -0.72
N SER A 58 9.56 -1.51 -0.03
CA SER A 58 10.85 -1.64 -0.68
C SER A 58 10.97 -2.91 -1.53
N ALA A 59 10.33 -4.01 -1.12
CA ALA A 59 10.33 -5.25 -1.89
C ALA A 59 9.52 -5.17 -3.20
N ASP A 60 8.74 -4.12 -3.42
CA ASP A 60 8.00 -3.89 -4.66
C ASP A 60 8.84 -3.17 -5.72
N ARG A 61 10.04 -2.70 -5.36
CA ARG A 61 10.95 -1.92 -6.21
C ARG A 61 12.40 -2.37 -5.97
N LEU A 62 12.82 -3.46 -6.58
CA LEU A 62 14.16 -4.05 -6.35
C LEU A 62 15.24 -3.53 -7.30
N SER A 63 14.95 -2.60 -8.22
CA SER A 63 15.99 -1.86 -8.94
C SER A 63 16.61 -0.82 -8.01
N SER A 64 17.92 -0.56 -8.17
CA SER A 64 18.72 0.24 -7.24
C SER A 64 18.09 1.60 -6.89
N ASP A 65 17.83 2.43 -7.89
CA ASP A 65 17.33 3.79 -7.67
C ASP A 65 15.88 3.80 -7.15
N ALA A 66 15.02 2.94 -7.71
CA ALA A 66 13.63 2.84 -7.27
C ALA A 66 13.55 2.26 -5.85
N ASN A 67 14.45 1.33 -5.48
CA ASN A 67 14.49 0.81 -4.12
C ASN A 67 14.92 1.89 -3.12
N PHE A 68 15.95 2.67 -3.47
CA PHE A 68 16.40 3.77 -2.62
C PHE A 68 15.27 4.81 -2.39
N ALA A 69 14.53 5.16 -3.43
CA ALA A 69 13.42 6.11 -3.32
C ALA A 69 12.32 5.62 -2.35
N THR A 70 12.17 4.31 -2.12
CA THR A 70 11.22 3.81 -1.11
C THR A 70 11.62 4.15 0.33
N LEU A 71 12.87 4.57 0.57
CA LEU A 71 13.35 4.96 1.90
C LEU A 71 13.09 6.45 2.23
N TYR A 72 12.65 7.25 1.27
CA TYR A 72 12.36 8.66 1.51
C TYR A 72 11.33 8.88 2.62
N GLY A 73 11.54 9.91 3.42
CA GLY A 73 10.62 10.32 4.48
C GLY A 73 9.19 10.57 3.98
N THR A 74 9.04 10.98 2.71
CA THR A 74 7.74 11.13 2.05
C THR A 74 6.99 9.80 1.87
N ASN A 75 7.69 8.66 1.87
CA ASN A 75 7.14 7.32 1.78
C ASN A 75 6.91 6.65 3.14
N MET A 76 7.21 7.35 4.25
CA MET A 76 7.17 6.79 5.60
C MET A 76 6.02 7.34 6.43
N THR A 77 5.40 6.46 7.20
CA THR A 77 4.35 6.79 8.17
C THR A 77 4.68 6.17 9.53
N PRO A 78 4.29 6.79 10.66
CA PRO A 78 4.45 6.16 11.97
C PRO A 78 3.49 4.99 12.09
N GLN A 79 3.99 3.76 12.05
CA GLN A 79 3.18 2.54 12.06
C GLN A 79 3.49 1.70 13.31
N GLU A 80 2.43 1.15 13.94
CA GLU A 80 2.53 0.23 15.06
C GLU A 80 3.42 -0.98 14.67
N GLY A 81 4.30 -1.40 15.59
CA GLY A 81 5.37 -2.34 15.26
C GLY A 81 4.91 -3.72 14.82
N ARG A 82 3.90 -4.30 15.49
CA ARG A 82 3.38 -5.63 15.15
C ARG A 82 2.42 -5.59 13.94
N LEU A 83 1.73 -4.45 13.71
CA LEU A 83 1.03 -4.27 12.45
C LEU A 83 2.02 -4.27 11.30
N ASN A 84 3.04 -3.41 11.36
CA ASN A 84 4.04 -3.26 10.29
C ASN A 84 4.82 -4.56 10.02
N ALA A 85 5.31 -5.22 11.07
CA ALA A 85 6.19 -6.39 10.93
C ALA A 85 5.43 -7.69 10.61
N TYR A 86 4.14 -7.79 10.92
CA TYR A 86 3.35 -9.01 10.80
C TYR A 86 2.27 -8.90 9.71
N ALA A 87 1.05 -8.50 10.07
CA ALA A 87 -0.07 -8.55 9.14
C ALA A 87 0.13 -7.67 7.90
N TRP A 88 0.73 -6.48 8.05
CA TRP A 88 1.00 -5.60 6.90
C TRP A 88 2.09 -6.16 6.00
N ALA A 89 3.19 -6.65 6.55
CA ALA A 89 4.25 -7.31 5.78
C ALA A 89 3.73 -8.58 5.08
N THR A 90 2.85 -9.34 5.74
CA THR A 90 2.18 -10.51 5.14
C THR A 90 1.28 -10.09 3.98
N LEU A 91 0.47 -9.02 4.12
CA LEU A 91 -0.32 -8.47 3.02
C LEU A 91 0.57 -8.04 1.83
N GLU A 92 1.66 -7.34 2.08
CA GLU A 92 2.62 -6.96 1.04
C GLU A 92 3.18 -8.17 0.28
N GLY A 93 3.49 -9.25 1.01
CA GLY A 93 3.90 -10.53 0.42
C GLY A 93 2.82 -11.15 -0.48
N MET A 94 1.56 -11.10 -0.04
CA MET A 94 0.40 -11.57 -0.81
C MET A 94 0.20 -10.71 -2.07
N VAL A 95 0.28 -9.39 -1.96
CA VAL A 95 0.18 -8.45 -3.08
C VAL A 95 1.22 -8.76 -4.17
N ARG A 96 2.48 -9.01 -3.80
CA ARG A 96 3.52 -9.41 -4.77
C ARG A 96 3.21 -10.76 -5.45
N LYS A 97 2.67 -11.73 -4.71
CA LYS A 97 2.25 -13.02 -5.30
C LYS A 97 1.12 -12.81 -6.31
N TRP A 98 0.13 -12.02 -5.98
CA TRP A 98 -0.97 -11.68 -6.90
C TRP A 98 -0.46 -10.90 -8.11
N ALA A 99 0.39 -9.90 -7.91
CA ALA A 99 0.98 -9.13 -9.00
C ALA A 99 1.75 -9.99 -10.02
N SER A 100 2.30 -11.14 -9.59
CA SER A 100 2.98 -12.08 -10.50
C SER A 100 2.03 -12.84 -11.43
N GLN A 101 0.74 -12.83 -11.17
CA GLN A 101 -0.29 -13.57 -11.92
C GLN A 101 -1.11 -12.66 -12.86
N PHE A 102 -1.24 -11.38 -12.51
CA PHE A 102 -1.83 -10.36 -13.37
C PHE A 102 -0.79 -9.82 -14.39
N ASP A 103 -1.28 -9.25 -15.47
CA ASP A 103 -0.43 -8.48 -16.39
C ASP A 103 -0.03 -7.16 -15.72
N THR A 104 -0.96 -6.56 -14.97
CA THR A 104 -0.70 -5.44 -14.08
C THR A 104 -1.64 -5.50 -12.88
N LEU A 105 -1.11 -5.24 -11.70
CA LEU A 105 -1.84 -4.97 -10.48
C LEU A 105 -1.69 -3.49 -10.14
N TYR A 106 -2.77 -2.73 -10.19
CA TYR A 106 -2.79 -1.34 -9.72
C TYR A 106 -3.01 -1.34 -8.22
N VAL A 107 -2.12 -0.69 -7.50
CA VAL A 107 -2.12 -0.62 -6.03
C VAL A 107 -2.30 0.82 -5.61
N VAL A 108 -3.31 1.08 -4.79
CA VAL A 108 -3.40 2.31 -3.99
C VAL A 108 -3.23 1.92 -2.53
N THR A 109 -2.30 2.54 -1.84
CA THR A 109 -2.03 2.27 -0.42
C THR A 109 -1.93 3.59 0.33
N GLY A 110 -2.39 3.61 1.58
CA GLY A 110 -2.42 4.86 2.31
C GLY A 110 -2.60 4.71 3.81
N ALA A 111 -2.52 5.87 4.46
CA ALA A 111 -2.74 6.05 5.89
C ALA A 111 -4.01 6.88 6.09
N ASP A 112 -4.95 6.34 6.85
CA ASP A 112 -6.15 7.04 7.29
C ASP A 112 -5.81 7.90 8.51
N ILE A 113 -6.00 9.21 8.37
CA ILE A 113 -5.77 10.18 9.46
C ILE A 113 -7.06 10.88 9.90
N GLU A 114 -8.20 10.52 9.32
CA GLU A 114 -9.46 11.17 9.66
C GLU A 114 -9.83 10.92 11.13
N GLY A 115 -10.12 12.00 11.83
CA GLY A 115 -10.41 11.95 13.26
C GLY A 115 -9.19 11.73 14.16
N SER A 116 -7.97 11.60 13.62
CA SER A 116 -6.76 11.50 14.44
C SER A 116 -6.46 12.82 15.16
N THR A 117 -6.27 12.74 16.46
CA THR A 117 -5.84 13.86 17.32
C THR A 117 -4.41 13.68 17.85
N GLU A 118 -3.80 12.53 17.58
CA GLU A 118 -2.50 12.16 18.13
C GLU A 118 -1.37 12.45 17.14
N THR A 119 -0.21 12.78 17.69
CA THR A 119 1.00 13.02 16.89
C THR A 119 2.21 12.40 17.57
N THR A 120 3.20 12.04 16.77
CA THR A 120 4.53 11.61 17.25
C THR A 120 5.62 12.54 16.71
N GLY A 121 6.84 12.39 17.20
CA GLY A 121 8.01 13.14 16.71
C GLY A 121 8.74 12.39 15.61
N ASP A 122 9.17 13.12 14.57
CA ASP A 122 10.21 12.66 13.66
C ASP A 122 11.63 12.90 14.25
N ASN A 123 12.67 12.62 13.50
CA ASN A 123 14.05 12.75 14.02
C ASN A 123 14.56 14.21 14.06
N ALA A 124 13.84 15.15 13.49
CA ALA A 124 14.09 16.59 13.58
C ALA A 124 13.16 17.31 14.58
N GLY A 125 12.35 16.55 15.32
CA GLY A 125 11.41 17.10 16.29
C GLY A 125 10.11 17.66 15.69
N LYS A 126 9.86 17.43 14.39
CA LYS A 126 8.58 17.82 13.77
C LYS A 126 7.46 16.87 14.23
N ARG A 127 6.27 17.43 14.43
CA ARG A 127 5.09 16.64 14.76
C ARG A 127 4.51 16.00 13.52
N VAL A 128 4.30 14.69 13.57
CA VAL A 128 3.72 13.87 12.52
C VAL A 128 2.45 13.22 13.04
N THR A 129 1.34 13.35 12.33
CA THR A 129 0.06 12.74 12.70
C THR A 129 0.20 11.21 12.75
N ILE A 130 -0.30 10.60 13.82
CA ILE A 130 -0.39 9.14 13.93
C ILE A 130 -1.69 8.73 13.21
N PRO A 131 -1.61 7.87 12.17
CA PRO A 131 -2.81 7.38 11.49
C PRO A 131 -3.73 6.58 12.42
N VAL A 132 -5.04 6.63 12.17
CA VAL A 132 -6.02 5.77 12.85
C VAL A 132 -6.14 4.41 12.16
N GLY A 133 -5.69 4.32 10.91
CA GLY A 133 -5.72 3.09 10.13
C GLY A 133 -4.83 3.14 8.89
N TYR A 134 -4.76 1.98 8.22
CA TYR A 134 -4.02 1.80 6.97
C TYR A 134 -4.88 1.03 5.98
N PHE A 135 -4.75 1.37 4.70
CA PHE A 135 -5.52 0.72 3.64
C PHE A 135 -4.70 0.35 2.42
N LYS A 136 -5.18 -0.65 1.68
CA LYS A 136 -4.77 -0.95 0.31
C LYS A 136 -6.02 -1.24 -0.52
N ALA A 137 -6.12 -0.60 -1.69
CA ALA A 137 -7.05 -0.96 -2.76
C ALA A 137 -6.25 -1.55 -3.91
N LEU A 138 -6.69 -2.68 -4.44
CA LEU A 138 -6.02 -3.43 -5.49
C LEU A 138 -6.98 -3.63 -6.66
N LEU A 139 -6.51 -3.34 -7.89
CA LEU A 139 -7.22 -3.64 -9.13
C LEU A 139 -6.28 -4.42 -10.05
N GLY A 140 -6.56 -5.70 -10.24
CA GLY A 140 -5.81 -6.58 -11.13
C GLY A 140 -6.38 -6.59 -12.53
N TYR A 141 -5.51 -6.52 -13.54
CA TYR A 141 -5.87 -6.69 -14.95
C TYR A 141 -5.19 -7.91 -15.55
N LYS A 142 -5.97 -8.78 -16.22
CA LYS A 142 -5.52 -9.98 -16.92
C LYS A 142 -6.17 -10.07 -18.29
N LYS A 143 -5.45 -9.63 -19.32
CA LYS A 143 -5.93 -9.63 -20.72
C LYS A 143 -6.42 -11.01 -21.19
N SER A 144 -5.72 -12.07 -20.79
CA SER A 144 -6.08 -13.46 -21.15
C SER A 144 -7.33 -13.99 -20.44
N LYS A 145 -7.86 -13.25 -19.46
CA LYS A 145 -9.04 -13.63 -18.66
C LYS A 145 -8.95 -15.04 -18.05
N THR A 146 -7.72 -15.48 -17.73
CA THR A 146 -7.47 -16.85 -17.20
C THR A 146 -7.74 -16.97 -15.70
N ILE A 147 -7.86 -15.85 -14.99
CA ILE A 147 -8.31 -15.78 -13.60
C ILE A 147 -9.83 -15.78 -13.61
N ALA A 148 -10.47 -16.67 -12.82
CA ALA A 148 -11.90 -16.96 -12.93
C ALA A 148 -12.79 -15.70 -12.95
N ASP A 149 -12.55 -14.77 -12.04
CA ASP A 149 -13.37 -13.56 -11.89
C ASP A 149 -13.08 -12.48 -12.95
N THR A 150 -12.01 -12.63 -13.72
CA THR A 150 -11.71 -11.71 -14.81
C THR A 150 -12.47 -12.04 -16.10
N LYS A 151 -13.08 -13.23 -16.20
CA LYS A 151 -13.78 -13.67 -17.41
C LYS A 151 -14.99 -12.79 -17.73
N ASP A 152 -15.77 -12.50 -16.70
CA ASP A 152 -17.04 -11.78 -16.84
C ASP A 152 -16.89 -10.26 -16.59
N ASN A 153 -15.67 -9.83 -16.22
CA ASN A 153 -15.35 -8.46 -15.81
C ASN A 153 -14.27 -7.82 -16.70
N ASP A 154 -14.26 -8.10 -17.99
CA ASP A 154 -13.34 -7.53 -19.00
C ASP A 154 -11.85 -7.64 -18.65
N GLY A 155 -11.49 -8.62 -17.87
CA GLY A 155 -10.11 -8.87 -17.43
C GLY A 155 -9.79 -8.26 -16.05
N PHE A 156 -10.74 -7.63 -15.37
CA PHE A 156 -10.49 -6.97 -14.09
C PHE A 156 -11.00 -7.79 -12.89
N ALA A 157 -10.32 -7.63 -11.77
CA ALA A 157 -10.74 -8.11 -10.45
C ALA A 157 -10.20 -7.20 -9.36
N ALA A 158 -10.98 -6.90 -8.33
CA ALA A 158 -10.58 -5.97 -7.27
C ALA A 158 -10.72 -6.57 -5.87
N ILE A 159 -9.97 -6.03 -4.93
CA ILE A 159 -10.05 -6.27 -3.50
C ILE A 159 -9.50 -5.07 -2.75
N ALA A 160 -10.01 -4.82 -1.57
CA ALA A 160 -9.49 -3.80 -0.68
C ALA A 160 -9.25 -4.34 0.73
N PHE A 161 -8.42 -3.65 1.49
CA PHE A 161 -8.10 -3.98 2.88
C PHE A 161 -8.08 -2.71 3.72
N TYR A 162 -8.59 -2.82 4.94
CA TYR A 162 -8.46 -1.77 5.94
C TYR A 162 -8.02 -2.36 7.27
N PHE A 163 -6.97 -1.81 7.85
CA PHE A 163 -6.44 -2.17 9.16
C PHE A 163 -6.55 -0.99 10.10
N GLU A 164 -7.22 -1.14 11.21
CA GLU A 164 -7.09 -0.20 12.33
C GLU A 164 -5.63 -0.16 12.80
N HIS A 165 -5.17 0.96 13.30
CA HIS A 165 -3.78 1.14 13.75
C HIS A 165 -3.53 0.46 15.09
N ARG A 166 -3.48 -0.86 15.11
CA ARG A 166 -3.25 -1.73 16.27
C ARG A 166 -2.48 -3.00 15.91
N GLU A 167 -2.14 -3.79 16.89
CA GLU A 167 -1.50 -5.10 16.68
C GLU A 167 -2.42 -6.12 15.99
N TYR A 168 -1.79 -6.98 15.17
CA TYR A 168 -2.43 -8.11 14.50
C TYR A 168 -1.52 -9.34 14.56
N GLU A 169 -2.13 -10.53 14.41
CA GLU A 169 -1.40 -11.78 14.24
C GLU A 169 -0.70 -11.84 12.88
N ASP A 170 0.45 -12.52 12.83
CA ASP A 170 1.20 -12.78 11.60
C ASP A 170 0.62 -13.99 10.87
N SER A 171 -0.49 -13.82 10.17
CA SER A 171 -1.10 -14.87 9.37
C SER A 171 -1.90 -14.32 8.18
N GLY A 172 -1.91 -15.08 7.07
CA GLY A 172 -2.76 -14.77 5.94
C GLY A 172 -4.25 -14.76 6.28
N THR A 173 -4.67 -15.57 7.25
CA THR A 173 -6.05 -15.57 7.75
C THR A 173 -6.40 -14.26 8.46
N ALA A 174 -5.49 -13.73 9.28
CA ALA A 174 -5.69 -12.44 9.93
C ALA A 174 -5.78 -11.30 8.90
N VAL A 175 -4.95 -11.35 7.85
CA VAL A 175 -4.99 -10.42 6.72
C VAL A 175 -6.34 -10.51 6.00
N MET A 176 -6.78 -11.70 5.60
CA MET A 176 -8.03 -11.88 4.84
C MET A 176 -9.30 -11.50 5.61
N LYS A 177 -9.25 -11.50 6.95
CA LYS A 177 -10.35 -10.95 7.78
C LYS A 177 -10.52 -9.44 7.65
N GLN A 178 -9.51 -8.72 7.15
CA GLN A 178 -9.55 -7.28 6.89
C GLN A 178 -9.95 -6.94 5.44
N ALA A 179 -10.22 -7.97 4.63
CA ALA A 179 -10.62 -7.79 3.24
C ALA A 179 -12.05 -7.24 3.14
N MET A 180 -12.24 -6.35 2.17
CA MET A 180 -13.53 -5.76 1.82
C MET A 180 -13.57 -5.42 0.32
N SER A 181 -14.75 -5.05 -0.18
CA SER A 181 -14.87 -4.53 -1.54
C SER A 181 -14.25 -3.13 -1.65
N VAL A 182 -13.90 -2.71 -2.86
CA VAL A 182 -13.41 -1.35 -3.12
C VAL A 182 -14.48 -0.33 -2.73
N ASP A 183 -15.74 -0.52 -3.13
CA ASP A 183 -16.88 0.33 -2.73
C ASP A 183 -16.99 0.52 -1.21
N ALA A 184 -16.78 -0.57 -0.44
CA ALA A 184 -16.85 -0.49 1.02
C ALA A 184 -15.71 0.35 1.61
N LEU A 185 -14.51 0.27 1.01
CA LEU A 185 -13.36 1.08 1.39
C LEU A 185 -13.58 2.56 1.00
N GLU A 186 -14.10 2.80 -0.19
CA GLU A 186 -14.45 4.15 -0.69
C GLU A 186 -15.44 4.85 0.21
N LYS A 187 -16.52 4.16 0.54
CA LYS A 187 -17.53 4.67 1.48
C LYS A 187 -16.94 4.97 2.86
N LYS A 188 -15.96 4.17 3.31
CA LYS A 188 -15.29 4.36 4.60
C LYS A 188 -14.40 5.59 4.61
N LEU A 189 -13.66 5.84 3.52
CA LEU A 189 -12.60 6.86 3.46
C LEU A 189 -13.00 8.14 2.71
N GLY A 190 -14.14 8.13 2.00
CA GLY A 190 -14.56 9.26 1.18
C GLY A 190 -13.70 9.46 -0.08
N TYR A 191 -13.00 8.44 -0.55
CA TYR A 191 -12.22 8.46 -1.78
C TYR A 191 -12.99 7.77 -2.92
N ASP A 192 -12.58 8.03 -4.15
CA ASP A 192 -12.95 7.31 -5.36
C ASP A 192 -11.66 6.66 -5.91
N PHE A 193 -11.55 5.34 -5.75
CA PHE A 193 -10.42 4.57 -6.24
C PHE A 193 -10.67 4.15 -7.69
N PHE A 194 -9.61 4.12 -8.50
CA PHE A 194 -9.69 3.65 -9.89
C PHE A 194 -10.71 4.38 -10.78
N PRO A 195 -10.84 5.72 -10.73
CA PRO A 195 -11.90 6.48 -11.42
C PRO A 195 -11.92 6.29 -12.96
N ASN A 196 -10.86 5.73 -13.52
CA ASN A 196 -10.79 5.43 -14.97
C ASN A 196 -11.27 4.01 -15.32
N LEU A 197 -11.69 3.20 -14.35
CA LEU A 197 -12.13 1.83 -14.62
C LEU A 197 -13.37 1.80 -15.52
N GLU A 198 -14.33 2.70 -15.29
CA GLU A 198 -15.52 2.84 -16.13
C GLU A 198 -15.19 3.15 -17.59
N GLN A 199 -14.13 3.93 -17.84
CA GLN A 199 -13.66 4.23 -19.20
C GLN A 199 -12.95 3.03 -19.85
N ALA A 200 -12.33 2.17 -19.05
CA ALA A 200 -11.63 0.98 -19.52
C ALA A 200 -12.56 -0.21 -19.78
N THR A 201 -13.78 -0.20 -19.22
CA THR A 201 -14.79 -1.25 -19.34
C THR A 201 -16.16 -0.67 -19.71
N SER A 202 -17.12 -0.81 -18.82
CA SER A 202 -18.42 -0.15 -18.82
C SER A 202 -18.81 0.19 -17.38
N ALA A 203 -19.75 1.13 -17.18
CA ALA A 203 -20.23 1.48 -15.85
C ALA A 203 -20.73 0.27 -15.06
N SER A 204 -21.44 -0.65 -15.71
CA SER A 204 -21.95 -1.87 -15.07
C SER A 204 -20.82 -2.83 -14.68
N THR A 205 -19.81 -3.00 -15.51
CA THR A 205 -18.66 -3.85 -15.21
C THR A 205 -17.79 -3.23 -14.10
N ALA A 206 -17.53 -1.93 -14.17
CA ALA A 206 -16.78 -1.23 -13.14
C ALA A 206 -17.46 -1.40 -11.77
N ALA A 207 -18.75 -1.07 -11.67
CA ALA A 207 -19.54 -1.25 -10.45
C ALA A 207 -19.52 -2.70 -9.94
N ALA A 208 -19.61 -3.70 -10.81
CA ALA A 208 -19.55 -5.12 -10.40
C ALA A 208 -18.17 -5.51 -9.85
N VAL A 209 -17.09 -4.99 -10.44
CA VAL A 209 -15.70 -5.22 -9.99
C VAL A 209 -15.47 -4.61 -8.62
N GLU A 210 -15.93 -3.37 -8.39
CA GLU A 210 -15.68 -2.62 -7.16
C GLU A 210 -16.57 -3.07 -6.00
N ALA A 211 -17.80 -3.54 -6.30
CA ALA A 211 -18.76 -4.01 -5.28
C ALA A 211 -18.42 -5.41 -4.71
N SER A 212 -17.54 -6.17 -5.33
CA SER A 212 -17.32 -7.59 -4.98
C SER A 212 -15.89 -7.87 -4.51
N VAL A 213 -15.77 -8.89 -3.64
CA VAL A 213 -14.48 -9.52 -3.33
C VAL A 213 -14.48 -10.91 -3.95
N SER A 214 -13.70 -11.06 -4.98
CA SER A 214 -13.52 -12.32 -5.69
C SER A 214 -12.98 -13.43 -4.79
N SER A 215 -13.46 -14.67 -4.99
CA SER A 215 -12.93 -15.83 -4.28
C SER A 215 -11.48 -16.17 -4.64
N TRP A 216 -11.01 -15.68 -5.77
CA TRP A 216 -9.65 -15.91 -6.25
C TRP A 216 -8.57 -15.31 -5.35
N TRP A 217 -8.87 -14.23 -4.65
CA TRP A 217 -7.91 -13.57 -3.75
C TRP A 217 -7.59 -14.37 -2.47
N LYS A 218 -8.38 -15.39 -2.16
CA LYS A 218 -8.30 -16.21 -0.92
C LYS A 218 -7.23 -17.29 -0.99
#